data_5a9245cf69f6f761a5b5b04a0e55091a
#
_entry.id   5a9245cf69f6f761a5b5b04a0e55091a
#
_cell.length_a   1.000
_cell.length_b   1.000
_cell.length_c   1.000
_cell.angle_alpha   90.00
_cell.angle_beta   90.00
_cell.angle_gamma   90.00
#
_symmetry.space_group_name_H-M   'P 1'
#
loop_
_entity.id
_entity.type
_entity.pdbx_description
1 polymer ?
#
loop_
_entity_poly.entity_id
_entity_poly.type
_entity_poly.pdbx_seq_one_letter_code
_entity_poly.pdbx_strand_id
1 'polypeptide(L)'
;MSDALIEISHVEKVYRRDALEIPVLDDVNLKVPEGEFLALMGPSGSGKTTLLNLIAGIDQPTRGRVIVGGRDISEISQTELAKWRSTTIGFIFQLYNLIPVLTAFENVELPLLLTNLKKSEIRDGDRVKSEGRTAA
;
A
#
# COMPACT_ATOMS: atom_id res chain seq x y z
N MET A 1 -7.88 -8.18 22.61
CA MET A 1 -8.06 -7.80 21.21
C MET A 1 -6.79 -7.07 20.80
N SER A 2 -6.20 -7.38 19.67
CA SER A 2 -4.97 -6.71 19.23
C SER A 2 -5.33 -5.29 18.79
N ASP A 3 -4.86 -4.27 19.52
CA ASP A 3 -5.02 -2.86 19.12
C ASP A 3 -4.09 -2.47 17.94
N ALA A 4 -3.52 -3.46 17.25
CA ALA A 4 -2.62 -3.24 16.14
C ALA A 4 -3.41 -3.05 14.84
N LEU A 5 -3.16 -1.94 14.14
CA LEU A 5 -3.64 -1.69 12.80
C LEU A 5 -2.97 -2.62 11.79
N ILE A 6 -1.67 -2.87 11.98
CA ILE A 6 -0.89 -3.79 11.14
C ILE A 6 -0.25 -4.85 12.05
N GLU A 7 -0.43 -6.11 11.70
CA GLU A 7 0.22 -7.23 12.36
C GLU A 7 0.87 -8.15 11.31
N ILE A 8 2.18 -8.34 11.43
CA ILE A 8 3.00 -9.20 10.60
C ILE A 8 3.53 -10.31 11.50
N SER A 9 3.27 -11.55 11.15
CA SER A 9 3.62 -12.71 11.95
C SER A 9 4.34 -13.75 11.11
N HIS A 10 5.60 -14.01 11.45
CA HIS A 10 6.47 -15.02 10.82
C HIS A 10 6.53 -14.89 9.29
N VAL A 11 6.63 -13.64 8.79
CA VAL A 11 6.60 -13.40 7.35
C VAL A 11 7.94 -13.69 6.72
N GLU A 12 7.91 -14.58 5.74
CA GLU A 12 9.00 -14.87 4.82
C GLU A 12 8.62 -14.40 3.41
N LYS A 13 9.60 -13.88 2.67
CA LYS A 13 9.45 -13.57 1.25
C LYS A 13 10.66 -14.05 0.47
N VAL A 14 10.40 -14.96 -0.47
CA VAL A 14 11.39 -15.50 -1.40
C VAL A 14 10.92 -15.19 -2.82
N TYR A 15 11.75 -14.50 -3.59
CA TYR A 15 11.52 -14.36 -5.03
C TYR A 15 12.19 -15.49 -5.78
N ARG A 16 11.54 -15.95 -6.84
CA ARG A 16 12.10 -16.98 -7.74
C ARG A 16 12.39 -16.37 -9.10
N ARG A 17 13.60 -16.56 -9.56
CA ARG A 17 14.01 -16.20 -10.90
C ARG A 17 14.68 -17.42 -11.53
N ASP A 18 13.98 -18.07 -12.43
CA ASP A 18 14.37 -19.36 -13.01
C ASP A 18 14.60 -20.41 -11.90
N ALA A 19 15.82 -20.95 -11.79
CA ALA A 19 16.21 -21.89 -10.75
C ALA A 19 16.77 -21.22 -9.48
N LEU A 20 16.88 -19.88 -9.45
CA LEU A 20 17.45 -19.14 -8.32
C LEU A 20 16.35 -18.68 -7.36
N GLU A 21 16.49 -19.05 -6.10
CA GLU A 21 15.69 -18.53 -5.00
C GLU A 21 16.43 -17.38 -4.32
N ILE A 22 15.75 -16.24 -4.17
CA ILE A 22 16.31 -15.02 -3.55
C ILE A 22 15.47 -14.74 -2.31
N PRO A 23 15.93 -15.13 -1.11
CA PRO A 23 15.28 -14.77 0.14
C PRO A 23 15.46 -13.27 0.39
N VAL A 24 14.38 -12.56 0.69
CA VAL A 24 14.38 -11.11 0.93
C VAL A 24 13.89 -10.77 2.31
N LEU A 25 12.91 -11.49 2.83
CA LEU A 25 12.43 -11.38 4.21
C LEU A 25 12.49 -12.77 4.85
N ASP A 26 12.96 -12.81 6.08
CA ASP A 26 13.15 -14.02 6.87
C ASP A 26 12.58 -13.80 8.28
N ASP A 27 11.53 -14.54 8.62
CA ASP A 27 10.84 -14.52 9.92
C ASP A 27 10.52 -13.11 10.48
N VAL A 28 10.01 -12.23 9.63
CA VAL A 28 9.69 -10.85 10.04
C VAL A 28 8.44 -10.83 10.91
N ASN A 29 8.56 -10.20 12.08
CA ASN A 29 7.49 -9.97 13.03
C ASN A 29 7.38 -8.47 13.34
N LEU A 30 6.18 -7.88 13.19
CA LEU A 30 5.96 -6.44 13.40
C LEU A 30 4.51 -6.20 13.82
N LYS A 31 4.30 -5.32 14.80
CA LYS A 31 2.98 -4.79 15.15
C LYS A 31 3.03 -3.27 15.12
N VAL A 32 2.07 -2.67 14.44
CA VAL A 32 1.92 -1.21 14.36
C VAL A 32 0.54 -0.84 14.88
N PRO A 33 0.44 -0.14 16.00
CA PRO A 33 -0.83 0.37 16.52
C PRO A 33 -1.51 1.36 15.57
N GLU A 34 -2.80 1.58 15.75
CA GLU A 34 -3.52 2.63 15.03
C GLU A 34 -2.97 4.01 15.40
N GLY A 35 -2.84 4.89 14.40
CA GLY A 35 -2.35 6.26 14.57
C GLY A 35 -0.84 6.39 14.74
N GLU A 36 -0.07 5.30 14.68
CA GLU A 36 1.37 5.36 14.80
C GLU A 36 2.05 5.80 13.49
N PHE A 37 3.11 6.60 13.63
CA PHE A 37 4.03 6.92 12.55
C PHE A 37 5.28 6.07 12.67
N LEU A 38 5.43 5.09 11.76
CA LEU A 38 6.55 4.16 11.74
C LEU A 38 7.49 4.45 10.58
N ALA A 39 8.78 4.58 10.84
CA ALA A 39 9.83 4.69 9.83
C ALA A 39 10.63 3.40 9.71
N LEU A 40 10.71 2.83 8.50
CA LEU A 40 11.58 1.69 8.19
C LEU A 40 12.93 2.21 7.68
N MET A 41 14.00 1.97 8.45
CA MET A 41 15.35 2.38 8.10
C MET A 41 16.25 1.16 7.86
N GLY A 42 17.27 1.34 7.03
CA GLY A 42 18.25 0.30 6.71
C GLY A 42 18.91 0.51 5.35
N PRO A 43 19.97 -0.24 5.04
CA PRO A 43 20.69 -0.13 3.77
C PRO A 43 19.80 -0.48 2.57
N SER A 44 20.28 -0.13 1.36
CA SER A 44 19.60 -0.55 0.13
C SER A 44 19.60 -2.08 0.04
N GLY A 45 18.49 -2.66 -0.42
CA GLY A 45 18.35 -4.11 -0.52
C GLY A 45 17.96 -4.84 0.77
N SER A 46 17.75 -4.14 1.90
CA SER A 46 17.34 -4.77 3.17
C SER A 46 15.86 -5.18 3.27
N GLY A 47 15.12 -5.20 2.16
CA GLY A 47 13.73 -5.68 2.15
C GLY A 47 12.66 -4.66 2.53
N LYS A 48 13.00 -3.38 2.82
CA LYS A 48 12.02 -2.35 3.23
C LYS A 48 10.86 -2.19 2.23
N THR A 49 11.18 -2.02 0.96
CA THR A 49 10.17 -1.88 -0.10
C THR A 49 9.34 -3.15 -0.25
N THR A 50 9.96 -4.33 -0.10
CA THR A 50 9.25 -5.60 -0.11
C THR A 50 8.25 -5.67 1.05
N LEU A 51 8.68 -5.32 2.26
CA LEU A 51 7.80 -5.30 3.43
C LEU A 51 6.62 -4.33 3.24
N LEU A 52 6.88 -3.12 2.75
CA LEU A 52 5.81 -2.16 2.43
C LEU A 52 4.85 -2.68 1.37
N ASN A 53 5.36 -3.37 0.34
CA ASN A 53 4.52 -3.98 -0.70
C ASN A 53 3.63 -5.10 -0.15
N LEU A 54 4.11 -5.88 0.81
CA LEU A 54 3.30 -6.90 1.49
C LEU A 54 2.21 -6.26 2.35
N ILE A 55 2.54 -5.25 3.16
CA ILE A 55 1.58 -4.52 3.99
C ILE A 55 0.49 -3.87 3.12
N ALA A 56 0.89 -3.35 1.98
CA ALA A 56 -0.02 -2.70 1.05
C ALA A 56 -0.80 -3.66 0.15
N GLY A 57 -0.56 -4.97 0.23
CA GLY A 57 -1.21 -5.96 -0.62
C GLY A 57 -0.85 -5.83 -2.12
N ILE A 58 0.30 -5.22 -2.45
CA ILE A 58 0.83 -5.22 -3.83
C ILE A 58 1.44 -6.58 -4.15
N ASP A 59 2.05 -7.19 -3.13
CA ASP A 59 2.65 -8.51 -3.20
C ASP A 59 2.11 -9.37 -2.04
N GLN A 60 2.37 -10.66 -2.08
CA GLN A 60 1.94 -11.61 -1.05
C GLN A 60 3.16 -12.27 -0.42
N PRO A 61 3.12 -12.62 0.88
CA PRO A 61 4.20 -13.35 1.53
C PRO A 61 4.34 -14.76 0.95
N THR A 62 5.53 -15.32 1.02
CA THR A 62 5.76 -16.73 0.69
C THR A 62 5.26 -17.62 1.83
N ARG A 63 5.42 -17.14 3.08
CA ARG A 63 4.89 -17.74 4.31
C ARG A 63 4.58 -16.67 5.34
N GLY A 64 3.85 -17.06 6.38
CA GLY A 64 3.46 -16.17 7.46
C GLY A 64 2.18 -15.40 7.16
N ARG A 65 1.84 -14.43 8.01
CA ARG A 65 0.58 -13.70 7.94
C ARG A 65 0.80 -12.20 7.95
N VAL A 66 -0.02 -11.52 7.16
CA VAL A 66 -0.13 -10.05 7.14
C VAL A 66 -1.58 -9.68 7.40
N ILE A 67 -1.85 -9.06 8.55
CA ILE A 67 -3.17 -8.61 8.95
C ILE A 67 -3.15 -7.08 8.95
N VAL A 68 -4.11 -6.46 8.27
CA VAL A 68 -4.25 -5.00 8.21
C VAL A 68 -5.70 -4.63 8.48
N GLY A 69 -5.93 -3.75 9.47
CA GLY A 69 -7.27 -3.37 9.88
C GLY A 69 -8.14 -4.57 10.31
N GLY A 70 -7.53 -5.57 10.94
CA GLY A 70 -8.20 -6.80 11.39
C GLY A 70 -8.48 -7.81 10.26
N ARG A 71 -8.09 -7.51 9.01
CA ARG A 71 -8.27 -8.41 7.86
C ARG A 71 -6.95 -9.09 7.51
N ASP A 72 -6.94 -10.42 7.47
CA ASP A 72 -5.83 -11.19 6.91
C ASP A 72 -5.82 -11.05 5.38
N ILE A 73 -4.72 -10.52 4.84
CA ILE A 73 -4.54 -10.27 3.40
C ILE A 73 -3.54 -11.23 2.75
N SER A 74 -3.03 -12.22 3.50
CA SER A 74 -1.95 -13.10 3.05
C SER A 74 -2.37 -14.05 1.92
N GLU A 75 -3.62 -14.52 1.94
CA GLU A 75 -4.10 -15.59 1.07
C GLU A 75 -5.32 -15.20 0.23
N ILE A 76 -5.74 -13.94 0.25
CA ILE A 76 -6.88 -13.50 -0.56
C ILE A 76 -6.50 -13.33 -2.03
N SER A 77 -7.47 -13.47 -2.92
CA SER A 77 -7.23 -13.38 -4.36
C SER A 77 -6.73 -12.00 -4.78
N GLN A 78 -6.00 -11.93 -5.90
CA GLN A 78 -5.49 -10.66 -6.43
C GLN A 78 -6.62 -9.65 -6.72
N THR A 79 -7.79 -10.14 -7.15
CA THR A 79 -8.96 -9.29 -7.39
C THR A 79 -9.49 -8.68 -6.08
N GLU A 80 -9.56 -9.47 -5.02
CA GLU A 80 -9.96 -8.99 -3.70
C GLU A 80 -8.93 -8.05 -3.09
N LEU A 81 -7.63 -8.34 -3.25
CA LEU A 81 -6.55 -7.44 -2.85
C LEU A 81 -6.66 -6.08 -3.55
N ALA A 82 -6.92 -6.06 -4.85
CA ALA A 82 -7.06 -4.81 -5.60
C ALA A 82 -8.24 -3.99 -5.08
N LYS A 83 -9.39 -4.63 -4.81
CA LYS A 83 -10.57 -3.98 -4.25
C LYS A 83 -10.33 -3.47 -2.83
N TRP A 84 -9.70 -4.28 -1.98
CA TRP A 84 -9.35 -3.88 -0.62
C TRP A 84 -8.37 -2.70 -0.60
N ARG A 85 -7.34 -2.75 -1.44
CA ARG A 85 -6.34 -1.69 -1.60
C ARG A 85 -6.97 -0.34 -1.95
N SER A 86 -7.91 -0.34 -2.91
CA SER A 86 -8.55 0.89 -3.38
C SER A 86 -9.33 1.66 -2.29
N THR A 87 -9.73 0.96 -1.22
CA THR A 87 -10.50 1.55 -0.11
C THR A 87 -9.72 1.72 1.19
N THR A 88 -8.60 1.02 1.34
CA THR A 88 -7.91 0.92 2.63
C THR A 88 -6.53 1.57 2.61
N ILE A 89 -5.81 1.54 1.47
CA ILE A 89 -4.41 1.96 1.39
C ILE A 89 -4.27 3.23 0.56
N GLY A 90 -3.56 4.22 1.10
CA GLY A 90 -3.06 5.37 0.37
C GLY A 90 -1.56 5.22 0.07
N PHE A 91 -1.16 5.38 -1.18
CA PHE A 91 0.23 5.32 -1.62
C PHE A 91 0.80 6.70 -1.89
N ILE A 92 2.01 6.95 -1.38
CA ILE A 92 2.86 8.06 -1.80
C ILE A 92 4.08 7.44 -2.46
N PHE A 93 4.21 7.61 -3.77
CA PHE A 93 5.31 7.06 -4.54
C PHE A 93 6.53 7.98 -4.49
N GLN A 94 7.73 7.39 -4.53
CA GLN A 94 8.99 8.12 -4.62
C GLN A 94 9.09 8.94 -5.92
N LEU A 95 8.62 8.39 -7.04
CA LEU A 95 8.43 9.07 -8.31
C LEU A 95 6.95 9.43 -8.45
N TYR A 96 6.66 10.50 -9.15
CA TYR A 96 5.28 11.03 -9.26
C TYR A 96 4.29 10.03 -9.88
N ASN A 97 4.77 9.03 -10.63
CA ASN A 97 3.96 7.99 -11.31
C ASN A 97 2.78 8.59 -12.12
N LEU A 98 3.01 9.78 -12.69
CA LEU A 98 2.03 10.43 -13.54
C LEU A 98 1.92 9.68 -14.86
N ILE A 99 0.71 9.57 -15.36
CA ILE A 99 0.44 9.04 -16.70
C ILE A 99 0.69 10.17 -17.70
N PRO A 100 1.71 10.07 -18.58
CA PRO A 100 2.18 11.21 -19.39
C PRO A 100 1.14 11.73 -20.39
N VAL A 101 0.21 10.88 -20.82
CA VAL A 101 -0.84 11.24 -21.79
C VAL A 101 -2.03 11.94 -21.14
N LEU A 102 -2.09 12.01 -19.81
CA LEU A 102 -3.13 12.66 -19.04
C LEU A 102 -2.67 14.05 -18.58
N THR A 103 -3.60 14.98 -18.52
CA THR A 103 -3.38 16.29 -17.90
C THR A 103 -3.14 16.14 -16.39
N ALA A 104 -2.66 17.19 -15.74
CA ALA A 104 -2.48 17.21 -14.28
C ALA A 104 -3.80 16.92 -13.55
N PHE A 105 -4.90 17.50 -14.03
CA PHE A 105 -6.23 17.27 -13.48
C PHE A 105 -6.66 15.80 -13.60
N GLU A 106 -6.53 15.22 -14.79
CA GLU A 106 -6.88 13.82 -15.05
C GLU A 106 -6.04 12.83 -14.23
N ASN A 107 -4.75 13.14 -13.99
CA ASN A 107 -3.91 12.33 -13.11
C ASN A 107 -4.39 12.36 -11.65
N VAL A 108 -4.94 13.48 -11.18
CA VAL A 108 -5.51 13.60 -9.84
C VAL A 108 -6.90 12.95 -9.77
N GLU A 109 -7.70 13.09 -10.82
CA GLU A 109 -9.05 12.52 -10.90
C GLU A 109 -9.04 10.99 -11.02
N LEU A 110 -8.05 10.41 -11.70
CA LEU A 110 -8.01 8.99 -12.05
C LEU A 110 -8.22 8.03 -10.85
N PRO A 111 -7.55 8.20 -9.70
CA PRO A 111 -7.79 7.33 -8.53
C PRO A 111 -9.22 7.45 -7.98
N LEU A 112 -9.85 8.62 -8.13
CA LEU A 112 -11.20 8.87 -7.64
C LEU A 112 -12.27 8.22 -8.54
N LEU A 113 -11.98 8.05 -9.83
CA LEU A 113 -12.85 7.33 -10.77
C LEU A 113 -12.99 5.84 -10.43
N LEU A 114 -12.06 5.28 -9.64
CA LEU A 114 -12.11 3.90 -9.15
C LEU A 114 -12.94 3.76 -7.87
N THR A 115 -13.44 4.85 -7.32
CA THR A 115 -14.33 4.88 -6.16
C THR A 115 -15.79 4.93 -6.58
N ASN A 116 -16.70 4.78 -5.61
CA ASN A 116 -18.16 4.91 -5.86
C ASN A 116 -18.66 6.37 -5.78
N LEU A 117 -17.75 7.35 -5.83
CA LEU A 117 -18.10 8.76 -5.78
C LEU A 117 -18.79 9.22 -7.07
N LYS A 118 -19.75 10.13 -6.95
CA LYS A 118 -20.39 10.78 -8.09
C LYS A 118 -19.41 11.79 -8.72
N LYS A 119 -19.52 12.02 -10.02
CA LYS A 119 -18.67 13.00 -10.72
C LYS A 119 -18.69 14.41 -10.11
N SER A 120 -19.79 14.84 -9.51
CA SER A 120 -19.87 16.11 -8.78
C SER A 120 -19.01 16.11 -7.54
N GLU A 121 -19.02 15.02 -6.76
CA GLU A 121 -18.24 14.88 -5.54
C GLU A 121 -16.73 14.77 -5.82
N ILE A 122 -16.37 14.15 -6.94
CA ILE A 122 -14.98 14.08 -7.41
C ILE A 122 -14.46 15.50 -7.70
N ARG A 123 -15.22 16.31 -8.45
CA ARG A 123 -14.83 17.69 -8.78
C ARG A 123 -14.73 18.60 -7.57
N ASP A 124 -15.64 18.46 -6.61
CA ASP A 124 -15.61 19.25 -5.36
C ASP A 124 -14.44 18.81 -4.44
N GLY A 125 -14.14 17.51 -4.37
CA GLY A 125 -13.00 16.98 -3.63
C GLY A 125 -11.64 17.46 -4.19
N ASP A 126 -11.53 17.61 -5.51
CA ASP A 126 -10.33 18.14 -6.16
C ASP A 126 -10.15 19.65 -5.90
N ARG A 127 -11.23 20.42 -5.79
CA ARG A 127 -11.20 21.84 -5.38
C ARG A 127 -10.65 22.02 -3.98
N VAL A 128 -11.14 21.26 -3.01
CA VAL A 128 -10.70 21.35 -1.60
C VAL A 128 -9.20 20.99 -1.48
N LYS A 129 -8.70 20.02 -2.26
CA LYS A 129 -7.27 19.69 -2.26
C LYS A 129 -6.40 20.74 -2.94
N SER A 130 -6.90 21.42 -3.96
CA SER A 130 -6.17 22.50 -4.64
C SER A 130 -6.12 23.79 -3.82
N GLU A 131 -7.18 24.12 -3.09
CA GLU A 131 -7.27 25.31 -2.23
C GLU A 131 -6.48 25.15 -0.92
N GLY A 132 -6.37 23.95 -0.36
CA GLY A 132 -5.58 23.66 0.84
C GLY A 132 -4.05 23.77 0.67
N ARG A 133 -3.54 23.89 -0.56
CA ARG A 133 -2.10 24.08 -0.83
C ARG A 133 -1.65 25.53 -0.95
N THR A 134 -2.57 26.48 -0.89
CA THR A 134 -2.25 27.92 -1.01
C THR A 134 -2.06 28.60 0.35
N ALA A 135 -2.16 27.85 1.46
CA ALA A 135 -2.06 28.41 2.82
C ALA A 135 -0.97 27.69 3.65
N ALA A 136 0.28 27.65 3.14
CA ALA A 136 1.47 27.35 3.96
C ALA A 136 2.72 27.90 3.26
#